data_adf5ba4042944b79607fc0565f5c0fe9
#
_entry.id   adf5ba4042944b79607fc0565f5c0fe9
#
_cell.length_a   1.000
_cell.length_b   1.000
_cell.length_c   1.000
_cell.angle_alpha   90.00
_cell.angle_beta   90.00
_cell.angle_gamma   90.00
#
_symmetry.space_group_name_H-M   'P 1'
#
loop_
_entity.id
_entity.type
_entity.pdbx_description
1 polymer ?
#
loop_
_entity_poly.entity_id
_entity_poly.type
_entity_poly.pdbx_seq_one_letter_code
_entity_poly.pdbx_strand_id
1 'polypeptide(L)' 'MLVKDPVCGMEIDPQTAAGKSEYKGQTYYFCSPGCKKSFDKEPEKYINSDQQHHDHHH' A
#
# COMPACT_ATOMS: atom_id res chain seq x y z
N MET A 1 7.38 -1.79 -16.27
CA MET A 1 7.80 -2.29 -14.96
C MET A 1 6.61 -2.33 -14.04
N LEU A 2 6.40 -3.44 -13.37
CA LEU A 2 5.23 -3.60 -12.52
C LEU A 2 5.57 -3.33 -11.07
N VAL A 3 4.57 -2.82 -10.35
CA VAL A 3 4.68 -2.64 -8.91
C VAL A 3 3.56 -3.41 -8.25
N LYS A 4 3.69 -3.66 -6.97
CA LYS A 4 2.71 -4.44 -6.24
C LYS A 4 1.82 -3.52 -5.42
N ASP A 5 0.50 -3.73 -5.53
CA ASP A 5 -0.46 -3.06 -4.69
C ASP A 5 -0.29 -3.58 -3.26
N PRO A 6 0.00 -2.70 -2.29
CA PRO A 6 0.26 -3.19 -0.93
C PRO A 6 -0.98 -3.71 -0.23
N VAL A 7 -2.17 -3.38 -0.72
CA VAL A 7 -3.40 -3.82 -0.08
C VAL A 7 -3.84 -5.17 -0.58
N CYS A 8 -3.96 -5.34 -1.90
CA CYS A 8 -4.45 -6.60 -2.45
C CYS A 8 -3.33 -7.51 -2.95
N GLY A 9 -2.12 -6.99 -3.11
CA GLY A 9 -0.99 -7.81 -3.51
C GLY A 9 -0.89 -8.10 -4.99
N MET A 10 -1.72 -7.45 -5.80
CA MET A 10 -1.69 -7.65 -7.24
C MET A 10 -0.60 -6.79 -7.88
N GLU A 11 0.00 -7.33 -8.94
CA GLU A 11 0.98 -6.56 -9.70
C GLU A 11 0.25 -5.68 -10.71
N ILE A 12 0.62 -4.41 -10.73
CA ILE A 12 -0.04 -3.44 -11.58
C ILE A 12 1.01 -2.54 -12.22
N ASP A 13 0.62 -1.91 -13.33
CA ASP A 13 1.47 -0.94 -14.00
C ASP A 13 1.28 0.41 -13.32
N PRO A 14 2.35 1.03 -12.81
CA PRO A 14 2.20 2.32 -12.13
C PRO A 14 1.61 3.39 -13.01
N GLN A 15 1.78 3.27 -14.33
CA GLN A 15 1.26 4.28 -15.23
C GLN A 15 -0.25 4.18 -15.41
N THR A 16 -0.82 3.01 -15.16
CA THR A 16 -2.25 2.80 -15.32
C THR A 16 -2.95 2.53 -14.01
N ALA A 17 -2.24 2.65 -12.90
CA ALA A 17 -2.82 2.40 -11.59
C ALA A 17 -3.99 3.34 -11.33
N ALA A 18 -5.01 2.82 -10.63
CA ALA A 18 -6.19 3.60 -10.33
C ALA A 18 -5.95 4.63 -9.24
N GLY A 19 -4.95 4.39 -8.39
CA GLY A 19 -4.64 5.33 -7.31
C GLY A 19 -3.17 5.30 -6.96
N LYS A 20 -2.76 6.33 -6.22
CA LYS A 20 -1.38 6.48 -5.81
C LYS A 20 -1.33 7.21 -4.48
N SER A 21 -0.45 6.77 -3.58
CA SER A 21 -0.23 7.45 -2.32
C SER A 21 1.25 7.49 -2.02
N GLU A 22 1.65 8.54 -1.30
CA GLU A 22 3.03 8.68 -0.88
C GLU A 22 3.07 8.62 0.65
N TYR A 23 3.94 7.76 1.18
CA TYR A 23 4.01 7.55 2.61
C TYR A 23 5.45 7.27 3.00
N LYS A 24 5.98 8.05 3.93
CA LYS A 24 7.33 7.92 4.44
C LYS A 24 8.37 7.87 3.32
N GLY A 25 8.19 8.74 2.33
CA GLY A 25 9.14 8.84 1.24
C GLY A 25 9.00 7.77 0.18
N GLN A 26 8.01 6.89 0.29
CA GLN A 26 7.76 5.83 -0.67
C GLN A 26 6.45 6.10 -1.40
N THR A 27 6.44 5.79 -2.70
CA THR A 27 5.22 5.93 -3.49
C THR A 27 4.60 4.56 -3.68
N TYR A 28 3.30 4.48 -3.41
CA TYR A 28 2.55 3.23 -3.52
C TYR A 28 1.44 3.38 -4.54
N TYR A 29 1.22 2.35 -5.33
CA TYR A 29 0.21 2.36 -6.37
C TYR A 29 -0.85 1.32 -6.07
N PHE A 30 -2.06 1.59 -6.52
CA PHE A 30 -3.21 0.77 -6.16
C PHE A 30 -4.01 0.38 -7.39
N CYS A 31 -4.52 -0.84 -7.37
CA CYS A 31 -5.28 -1.35 -8.49
C CYS A 31 -6.71 -0.77 -8.52
N SER A 32 -7.17 -0.20 -7.43
CA SER A 32 -8.51 0.38 -7.37
C SER A 32 -8.53 1.49 -6.34
N PRO A 33 -9.52 2.41 -6.45
CA PRO A 33 -9.66 3.47 -5.44
C PRO A 33 -9.93 2.92 -4.04
N GLY A 34 -10.59 1.76 -3.96
CA GLY A 34 -10.84 1.14 -2.66
C GLY A 34 -9.56 0.74 -1.96
N CYS A 35 -8.60 0.20 -2.71
CA CYS A 35 -7.31 -0.16 -2.13
C CYS A 35 -6.57 1.06 -1.62
N LYS A 36 -6.60 2.14 -2.39
CA LYS A 36 -5.96 3.38 -1.97
C LYS A 36 -6.58 3.89 -0.67
N LYS A 37 -7.89 3.86 -0.59
CA LYS A 37 -8.59 4.34 0.59
C LYS A 37 -8.23 3.50 1.82
N SER A 38 -8.17 2.20 1.66
CA SER A 38 -7.79 1.33 2.76
C SER A 38 -6.36 1.60 3.22
N PHE A 39 -5.46 1.82 2.26
CA PHE A 39 -4.09 2.12 2.59
C PHE A 39 -3.97 3.45 3.33
N ASP A 40 -4.65 4.48 2.84
CA ASP A 40 -4.58 5.80 3.47
C ASP A 40 -5.12 5.76 4.89
N LYS A 41 -6.06 4.88 5.13
CA LYS A 41 -6.65 4.75 6.46
C LYS A 41 -5.69 4.08 7.44
N GLU A 42 -4.99 3.05 7.00
CA GLU A 42 -4.06 2.32 7.85
C GLU A 42 -2.83 1.90 7.06
N PRO A 43 -1.98 2.86 6.69
CA PRO A 43 -0.84 2.51 5.83
C PRO A 43 0.14 1.55 6.49
N GLU A 44 0.34 1.67 7.78
CA GLU A 44 1.32 0.82 8.45
C GLU A 44 0.88 -0.62 8.54
N LYS A 45 -0.41 -0.86 8.43
CA LYS A 45 -0.93 -2.22 8.42
C LYS A 45 -0.43 -2.97 7.20
N TYR A 46 -0.18 -2.26 6.10
CA TYR A 46 0.16 -2.90 4.83
C TYR A 46 1.64 -2.87 4.52
N ILE A 47 2.38 -1.91 5.05
CA ILE A 47 3.79 -1.78 4.69
C ILE A 47 4.73 -2.16 5.82
N ASN A 48 4.22 -2.36 7.01
CA ASN A 48 5.03 -2.65 8.18
C ASN A 48 5.00 -4.13 8.52
N SER A 49 4.68 -4.96 7.56
CA SER A 49 4.47 -6.37 7.81
C SER A 49 5.75 -7.10 8.20
N ASP A 50 6.87 -6.63 7.72
CA ASP A 50 8.13 -7.31 8.01
C ASP A 50 8.70 -6.94 9.34
N GLN A 51 8.07 -6.04 10.02
CA GLN A 51 8.56 -5.60 11.33
C GLN A 51 7.82 -6.21 12.46
N GLN A 52 6.94 -6.57 12.34
CA GLN A 52 6.09 -7.03 13.28
C GLN A 52 6.08 -7.10 14.55
N HIS A 53 6.32 -6.86 14.95
CA HIS A 53 6.40 -6.79 16.06
C HIS A 53 5.63 -6.20 16.84
N HIS A 54 5.46 -6.04 16.74
CA HIS A 54 4.91 -5.38 17.54
C HIS A 54 3.95 -5.00 17.97
N ASP A 55 3.93 -5.10 18.08
CA ASP A 55 3.14 -4.64 18.54
C ASP A 55 2.24 -4.29 19.04
N HIS A 56 2.16 -4.19 19.19
CA HIS A 56 1.43 -3.73 19.70
C HIS A 56 0.52 -3.32 20.04
N HIS A 57 0.39 -3.23 20.09
CA HIS A 57 -0.41 -2.73 20.46
C HIS A 57 -1.14 -2.22 20.71
N HIS A 58 -1.32 -2.20 20.56
CA HIS A 58 -2.00 -1.46 20.89
C HIS A 58 -2.56 -1.24 21.09
#